data_9fa5557be0bf3e6d384c060e44c7e649
#
_entry.id   9fa5557be0bf3e6d384c060e44c7e649
#
_cell.length_a   1.000
_cell.length_b   1.000
_cell.length_c   1.000
_cell.angle_alpha   90.00
_cell.angle_beta   90.00
_cell.angle_gamma   90.00
#
_symmetry.space_group_name_H-M   'P 1'
#
loop_
_entity.id
_entity.type
_entity.pdbx_description
1 polymer ?
#
loop_
_entity_poly.entity_id
_entity_poly.type
_entity_poly.pdbx_seq_one_letter_code
_entity_poly.pdbx_strand_id
1 'polypeptide(L)'
;MDKILSGSGLTFPTMGIGCWSYGGGNYWGLQAQSDVDEVVGTALDNGINFFDTAAGYNEGRSEESLGIALKSRRQEAVIGTKTGDVNPQTLSQQLESSLRRLQTDYVDLYMVHWPNPKYPADELFESLMQIKRAGKVRAIGVCNFGVKQLSEGLVVNDQIEINQLCYNLLSRAIELEIMPLCKQNKIGILAYMPLLQGILADRFQRVEDIPPQQSRFRHFRPNREMSIHRESGAETKMWETIEQIRHICRDENQPMSRLSIAWVMAKSAVSCVLVGTRNVDELTENLKAVNYVISPELEQKLDKVTLGLRDQMGSNADYFWATRTH
;
A
#
# COMPACT_ATOMS: atom_id res chain seq x y z
N MET A 1 -16.38 -8.32 4.22
CA MET A 1 -17.17 -8.24 2.97
C MET A 1 -16.25 -7.67 1.89
N ASP A 2 -16.16 -8.35 0.76
CA ASP A 2 -15.35 -7.88 -0.36
C ASP A 2 -15.89 -6.57 -0.92
N LYS A 3 -14.98 -5.70 -1.36
CA LYS A 3 -15.34 -4.43 -1.98
C LYS A 3 -15.15 -4.52 -3.50
N ILE A 4 -16.18 -4.13 -4.24
CA ILE A 4 -16.23 -4.19 -5.70
C ILE A 4 -15.88 -2.82 -6.26
N LEU A 5 -14.96 -2.77 -7.23
CA LEU A 5 -14.68 -1.56 -8.00
C LEU A 5 -15.79 -1.30 -9.04
N SER A 6 -16.18 -0.05 -9.16
CA SER A 6 -17.34 0.34 -9.98
C SER A 6 -17.12 0.20 -11.49
N GLY A 7 -15.90 0.30 -11.97
CA GLY A 7 -15.58 0.29 -13.41
C GLY A 7 -15.35 -1.12 -13.96
N SER A 8 -14.37 -1.83 -13.39
CA SER A 8 -13.97 -3.17 -13.87
C SER A 8 -14.77 -4.32 -13.29
N GLY A 9 -15.50 -4.09 -12.20
CA GLY A 9 -16.13 -5.14 -11.41
C GLY A 9 -15.13 -6.01 -10.61
N LEU A 10 -13.86 -5.60 -10.50
CA LEU A 10 -12.88 -6.30 -9.67
C LEU A 10 -13.31 -6.29 -8.21
N THR A 11 -13.17 -7.43 -7.57
CA THR A 11 -13.45 -7.61 -6.15
C THR A 11 -12.14 -7.73 -5.37
N PHE A 12 -12.04 -7.01 -4.26
CA PHE A 12 -10.90 -7.08 -3.35
C PHE A 12 -11.33 -7.62 -1.99
N PRO A 13 -10.56 -8.53 -1.39
CA PRO A 13 -10.70 -8.88 0.01
C PRO A 13 -10.36 -7.65 0.86
N THR A 14 -10.81 -7.62 2.11
CA THR A 14 -10.49 -6.50 3.04
C THR A 14 -9.01 -6.37 3.32
N MET A 15 -8.24 -7.46 3.21
CA MET A 15 -6.79 -7.52 3.31
C MET A 15 -6.20 -8.19 2.06
N GLY A 16 -5.12 -7.63 1.53
CA GLY A 16 -4.28 -8.20 0.48
C GLY A 16 -2.84 -8.34 0.93
N ILE A 17 -2.05 -9.11 0.19
CA ILE A 17 -0.64 -9.35 0.47
C ILE A 17 0.22 -8.33 -0.27
N GLY A 18 1.01 -7.56 0.48
CA GLY A 18 2.06 -6.71 -0.07
C GLY A 18 3.34 -7.51 -0.31
N CYS A 19 3.72 -7.67 -1.58
CA CYS A 19 4.82 -8.55 -2.00
C CYS A 19 6.19 -7.85 -2.06
N TRP A 20 6.36 -6.67 -1.49
CA TRP A 20 7.63 -5.92 -1.60
C TRP A 20 8.85 -6.69 -1.08
N SER A 21 8.70 -7.58 -0.10
CA SER A 21 9.78 -8.40 0.42
C SER A 21 10.08 -9.65 -0.43
N TYR A 22 9.22 -10.03 -1.37
CA TYR A 22 9.40 -11.22 -2.17
C TYR A 22 10.62 -11.10 -3.10
N GLY A 23 11.32 -12.21 -3.29
CA GLY A 23 12.60 -12.25 -4.01
C GLY A 23 13.79 -11.69 -3.21
N GLY A 24 13.58 -11.32 -1.94
CA GLY A 24 14.61 -10.81 -1.04
C GLY A 24 15.16 -9.45 -1.45
N GLY A 25 16.43 -9.18 -1.17
CA GLY A 25 17.14 -7.97 -1.58
C GLY A 25 17.78 -7.22 -0.43
N ASN A 26 18.51 -6.14 -0.76
CA ASN A 26 19.32 -5.37 0.21
C ASN A 26 18.47 -4.72 1.32
N TYR A 27 17.21 -4.43 1.04
CA TYR A 27 16.32 -3.78 2.01
C TYR A 27 15.71 -4.78 3.00
N TRP A 28 15.20 -5.91 2.50
CA TRP A 28 14.47 -6.89 3.30
C TRP A 28 15.31 -8.10 3.72
N GLY A 29 16.55 -8.23 3.20
CA GLY A 29 17.39 -9.41 3.39
C GLY A 29 16.92 -10.61 2.57
N LEU A 30 17.37 -11.81 2.95
CA LEU A 30 17.02 -13.04 2.25
C LEU A 30 15.54 -13.39 2.44
N GLN A 31 14.94 -13.93 1.37
CA GLN A 31 13.60 -14.49 1.34
C GLN A 31 13.63 -15.79 0.55
N ALA A 32 13.34 -16.90 1.17
CA ALA A 32 13.29 -18.19 0.48
C ALA A 32 12.02 -18.27 -0.39
N GLN A 33 12.13 -18.89 -1.57
CA GLN A 33 10.97 -19.09 -2.44
C GLN A 33 9.93 -20.01 -1.77
N SER A 34 10.38 -21.01 -1.01
CA SER A 34 9.49 -21.90 -0.24
C SER A 34 8.56 -21.14 0.72
N ASP A 35 9.08 -20.10 1.38
CA ASP A 35 8.27 -19.29 2.30
C ASP A 35 7.22 -18.50 1.51
N VAL A 36 7.57 -17.98 0.32
CA VAL A 36 6.64 -17.28 -0.56
C VAL A 36 5.55 -18.22 -1.07
N ASP A 37 5.93 -19.42 -1.51
CA ASP A 37 4.99 -20.44 -1.98
C ASP A 37 3.99 -20.83 -0.88
N GLU A 38 4.46 -21.01 0.34
CA GLU A 38 3.64 -21.34 1.50
C GLU A 38 2.71 -20.18 1.89
N VAL A 39 3.20 -18.95 1.91
CA VAL A 39 2.38 -17.74 2.18
C VAL A 39 1.29 -17.58 1.13
N VAL A 40 1.64 -17.67 -0.16
CA VAL A 40 0.69 -17.50 -1.26
C VAL A 40 -0.37 -18.60 -1.24
N GLY A 41 0.03 -19.86 -1.06
CA GLY A 41 -0.89 -20.99 -0.92
C GLY A 41 -1.85 -20.80 0.24
N THR A 42 -1.32 -20.53 1.44
CA THR A 42 -2.12 -20.33 2.66
C THR A 42 -3.05 -19.11 2.54
N ALA A 43 -2.60 -18.02 1.92
CA ALA A 43 -3.42 -16.83 1.69
C ALA A 43 -4.66 -17.17 0.83
N LEU A 44 -4.45 -17.84 -0.32
CA LEU A 44 -5.54 -18.27 -1.20
C LEU A 44 -6.52 -19.21 -0.47
N ASP A 45 -6.02 -20.17 0.29
CA ASP A 45 -6.84 -21.11 1.07
C ASP A 45 -7.70 -20.44 2.16
N ASN A 46 -7.29 -19.22 2.58
CA ASN A 46 -8.03 -18.39 3.54
C ASN A 46 -8.83 -17.24 2.88
N GLY A 47 -9.00 -17.26 1.54
CA GLY A 47 -9.77 -16.26 0.81
C GLY A 47 -9.06 -14.91 0.61
N ILE A 48 -7.76 -14.83 0.93
CA ILE A 48 -6.92 -13.65 0.63
C ILE A 48 -6.30 -13.85 -0.74
N ASN A 49 -6.95 -13.33 -1.75
CA ASN A 49 -6.57 -13.57 -3.15
C ASN A 49 -5.94 -12.36 -3.86
N PHE A 50 -5.79 -11.22 -3.20
CA PHE A 50 -5.15 -10.04 -3.79
C PHE A 50 -3.67 -9.96 -3.39
N PHE A 51 -2.80 -9.90 -4.43
CA PHE A 51 -1.34 -9.79 -4.31
C PHE A 51 -0.85 -8.53 -5.01
N ASP A 52 -0.19 -7.66 -4.25
CA ASP A 52 0.33 -6.37 -4.71
C ASP A 52 1.85 -6.41 -4.86
N THR A 53 2.33 -6.29 -6.09
CA THR A 53 3.76 -6.24 -6.43
C THR A 53 4.10 -4.99 -7.25
N ALA A 54 5.32 -4.88 -7.77
CA ALA A 54 5.75 -3.82 -8.69
C ALA A 54 6.99 -4.25 -9.48
N ALA A 55 7.14 -3.72 -10.69
CA ALA A 55 8.32 -3.94 -11.54
C ALA A 55 9.64 -3.52 -10.86
N GLY A 56 9.58 -2.46 -10.01
CA GLY A 56 10.75 -1.97 -9.26
C GLY A 56 11.07 -2.72 -7.97
N TYR A 57 10.23 -3.65 -7.51
CA TYR A 57 10.47 -4.35 -6.26
C TYR A 57 11.57 -5.40 -6.43
N ASN A 58 12.67 -5.19 -5.70
CA ASN A 58 13.85 -6.07 -5.75
C ASN A 58 14.31 -6.36 -7.19
N GLU A 59 14.30 -5.33 -8.07
CA GLU A 59 14.73 -5.44 -9.48
C GLU A 59 13.88 -6.43 -10.30
N GLY A 60 12.59 -6.52 -9.99
CA GLY A 60 11.65 -7.44 -10.64
C GLY A 60 11.54 -8.82 -9.98
N ARG A 61 12.42 -9.16 -9.03
CA ARG A 61 12.40 -10.47 -8.36
C ARG A 61 11.13 -10.71 -7.55
N SER A 62 10.46 -9.64 -7.09
CA SER A 62 9.16 -9.79 -6.44
C SER A 62 8.10 -10.32 -7.40
N GLU A 63 8.04 -9.83 -8.64
CA GLU A 63 7.14 -10.34 -9.68
C GLU A 63 7.51 -11.78 -10.08
N GLU A 64 8.80 -12.11 -10.22
CA GLU A 64 9.26 -13.45 -10.52
C GLU A 64 8.86 -14.46 -9.44
N SER A 65 9.12 -14.13 -8.19
CA SER A 65 8.80 -14.98 -7.04
C SER A 65 7.29 -15.20 -6.89
N LEU A 66 6.48 -14.15 -7.09
CA LEU A 66 5.03 -14.26 -7.09
C LEU A 66 4.53 -15.12 -8.26
N GLY A 67 5.10 -14.93 -9.46
CA GLY A 67 4.74 -15.71 -10.65
C GLY A 67 5.01 -17.21 -10.46
N ILE A 68 6.13 -17.58 -9.83
CA ILE A 68 6.46 -18.96 -9.47
C ILE A 68 5.40 -19.53 -8.51
N ALA A 69 5.11 -18.80 -7.43
CA ALA A 69 4.16 -19.24 -6.39
C ALA A 69 2.73 -19.41 -6.91
N LEU A 70 2.32 -18.59 -7.89
CA LEU A 70 0.96 -18.63 -8.47
C LEU A 70 0.82 -19.56 -9.69
N LYS A 71 1.89 -20.18 -10.18
CA LYS A 71 1.90 -20.92 -11.45
C LYS A 71 0.72 -21.87 -11.65
N SER A 72 0.33 -22.61 -10.62
CA SER A 72 -0.78 -23.57 -10.69
C SER A 72 -2.13 -22.99 -10.24
N ARG A 73 -2.15 -21.77 -9.68
CA ARG A 73 -3.32 -21.15 -9.03
C ARG A 73 -3.60 -19.73 -9.53
N ARG A 74 -3.04 -19.33 -10.71
CA ARG A 74 -3.18 -17.97 -11.26
C ARG A 74 -4.63 -17.50 -11.33
N GLN A 75 -5.55 -18.38 -11.67
CA GLN A 75 -6.96 -18.05 -11.87
C GLN A 75 -7.70 -17.74 -10.56
N GLU A 76 -7.13 -18.11 -9.41
CA GLU A 76 -7.68 -17.81 -8.10
C GLU A 76 -7.22 -16.43 -7.60
N ALA A 77 -6.12 -15.89 -8.17
CA ALA A 77 -5.47 -14.67 -7.72
C ALA A 77 -5.88 -13.43 -8.50
N VAL A 78 -5.99 -12.31 -7.80
CA VAL A 78 -6.05 -10.95 -8.32
C VAL A 78 -4.65 -10.35 -8.15
N ILE A 79 -3.98 -10.01 -9.25
CA ILE A 79 -2.63 -9.45 -9.24
C ILE A 79 -2.68 -7.96 -9.56
N GLY A 80 -2.14 -7.15 -8.63
CA GLY A 80 -1.81 -5.75 -8.87
C GLY A 80 -0.30 -5.59 -9.08
N THR A 81 0.11 -4.96 -10.18
CA THR A 81 1.51 -4.52 -10.35
C THR A 81 1.60 -3.08 -10.84
N LYS A 82 2.82 -2.52 -10.87
CA LYS A 82 3.03 -1.09 -11.07
C LYS A 82 4.13 -0.83 -12.08
N THR A 83 4.01 0.28 -12.82
CA THR A 83 5.05 0.71 -13.76
C THR A 83 6.37 0.97 -13.04
N GLY A 84 7.48 0.63 -13.69
CA GLY A 84 8.81 1.04 -13.22
C GLY A 84 9.14 2.49 -13.58
N ASP A 85 8.74 2.91 -14.79
CA ASP A 85 8.82 4.26 -15.32
C ASP A 85 7.48 4.64 -15.96
N VAL A 86 7.10 5.90 -15.92
CA VAL A 86 5.83 6.41 -16.47
C VAL A 86 5.96 7.01 -17.85
N ASN A 87 7.00 6.67 -18.58
CA ASN A 87 7.16 7.09 -19.98
C ASN A 87 6.08 6.44 -20.88
N PRO A 88 5.13 7.20 -21.46
CA PRO A 88 4.02 6.65 -22.24
C PRO A 88 4.49 5.75 -23.39
N GLN A 89 5.62 6.09 -24.03
CA GLN A 89 6.15 5.34 -25.17
C GLN A 89 6.69 3.95 -24.81
N THR A 90 7.04 3.71 -23.55
CA THR A 90 7.62 2.44 -23.09
C THR A 90 6.67 1.61 -22.19
N LEU A 91 5.52 2.15 -21.82
CA LEU A 91 4.57 1.51 -20.89
C LEU A 91 4.18 0.10 -21.32
N SER A 92 3.87 -0.11 -22.61
CA SER A 92 3.50 -1.44 -23.13
C SER A 92 4.66 -2.43 -22.98
N GLN A 93 5.90 -2.02 -23.27
CA GLN A 93 7.07 -2.88 -23.13
C GLN A 93 7.37 -3.20 -21.66
N GLN A 94 7.14 -2.24 -20.76
CA GLN A 94 7.28 -2.45 -19.32
C GLN A 94 6.27 -3.48 -18.81
N LEU A 95 5.00 -3.36 -19.23
CA LEU A 95 3.98 -4.35 -18.89
C LEU A 95 4.35 -5.75 -19.43
N GLU A 96 4.80 -5.87 -20.69
CA GLU A 96 5.24 -7.16 -21.24
C GLU A 96 6.38 -7.76 -20.39
N SER A 97 7.27 -6.94 -19.87
CA SER A 97 8.35 -7.41 -19.00
C SER A 97 7.81 -7.90 -17.66
N SER A 98 6.83 -7.20 -17.07
CA SER A 98 6.12 -7.64 -15.86
C SER A 98 5.35 -8.94 -16.09
N LEU A 99 4.62 -9.07 -17.19
CA LEU A 99 3.88 -10.29 -17.56
C LEU A 99 4.80 -11.51 -17.68
N ARG A 100 5.98 -11.33 -18.31
CA ARG A 100 6.99 -12.42 -18.40
C ARG A 100 7.49 -12.84 -17.02
N ARG A 101 7.80 -11.89 -16.11
CA ARG A 101 8.23 -12.21 -14.74
C ARG A 101 7.12 -12.89 -13.94
N LEU A 102 5.90 -12.40 -14.05
CA LEU A 102 4.71 -12.97 -13.42
C LEU A 102 4.22 -14.28 -14.04
N GLN A 103 4.79 -14.69 -15.20
CA GLN A 103 4.42 -15.90 -15.93
C GLN A 103 2.90 -15.95 -16.26
N THR A 104 2.32 -14.85 -16.70
CA THR A 104 0.89 -14.69 -17.01
C THR A 104 0.68 -13.79 -18.23
N ASP A 105 -0.47 -13.91 -18.89
CA ASP A 105 -0.82 -13.12 -20.08
C ASP A 105 -1.52 -11.80 -19.73
N TYR A 106 -1.96 -11.64 -18.49
CA TYR A 106 -2.66 -10.44 -18.01
C TYR A 106 -2.42 -10.18 -16.53
N VAL A 107 -2.61 -8.93 -16.12
CA VAL A 107 -2.75 -8.53 -14.71
C VAL A 107 -4.13 -7.94 -14.45
N ASP A 108 -4.59 -8.04 -13.23
CA ASP A 108 -5.92 -7.56 -12.87
C ASP A 108 -5.93 -6.05 -12.64
N LEU A 109 -4.87 -5.52 -12.03
CA LEU A 109 -4.71 -4.10 -11.77
C LEU A 109 -3.31 -3.64 -12.18
N TYR A 110 -3.22 -2.64 -13.06
CA TYR A 110 -1.96 -2.01 -13.44
C TYR A 110 -1.94 -0.55 -12.99
N MET A 111 -0.90 -0.16 -12.25
CA MET A 111 -0.86 1.15 -11.59
C MET A 111 0.36 1.97 -12.00
N VAL A 112 0.17 3.28 -12.11
CA VAL A 112 1.25 4.25 -12.09
C VAL A 112 1.83 4.30 -10.68
N HIS A 113 3.12 3.94 -10.51
CA HIS A 113 3.71 3.78 -9.16
C HIS A 113 3.89 5.10 -8.42
N TRP A 114 4.32 6.14 -9.15
CA TRP A 114 4.48 7.51 -8.66
C TRP A 114 4.13 8.50 -9.76
N PRO A 115 3.51 9.62 -9.45
CA PRO A 115 3.33 10.69 -10.41
C PRO A 115 4.69 11.23 -10.87
N ASN A 116 4.81 11.59 -12.15
CA ASN A 116 6.00 12.21 -12.70
C ASN A 116 5.59 13.37 -13.61
N PRO A 117 5.84 14.63 -13.19
CA PRO A 117 5.42 15.81 -13.93
C PRO A 117 6.13 15.99 -15.30
N LYS A 118 7.13 15.16 -15.59
CA LYS A 118 7.81 15.16 -16.89
C LYS A 118 6.88 14.74 -18.04
N TYR A 119 5.88 13.90 -17.74
CA TYR A 119 5.00 13.36 -18.77
C TYR A 119 3.59 13.91 -18.59
N PRO A 120 2.97 14.44 -19.65
CA PRO A 120 1.59 14.92 -19.62
C PRO A 120 0.61 13.79 -19.23
N ALA A 121 -0.42 14.14 -18.46
CA ALA A 121 -1.40 13.17 -17.98
C ALA A 121 -2.19 12.51 -19.13
N ASP A 122 -2.51 13.28 -20.18
CA ASP A 122 -3.24 12.79 -21.34
C ASP A 122 -2.46 11.71 -22.10
N GLU A 123 -1.19 11.90 -22.40
CA GLU A 123 -0.34 10.89 -23.04
C GLU A 123 -0.20 9.62 -22.19
N LEU A 124 -0.01 9.78 -20.88
CA LEU A 124 0.12 8.69 -19.94
C LEU A 124 -1.16 7.84 -19.86
N PHE A 125 -2.30 8.47 -19.65
CA PHE A 125 -3.57 7.77 -19.51
C PHE A 125 -4.07 7.19 -20.84
N GLU A 126 -3.82 7.83 -21.98
CA GLU A 126 -4.11 7.23 -23.29
C GLU A 126 -3.31 5.93 -23.51
N SER A 127 -2.02 5.92 -23.16
CA SER A 127 -1.19 4.71 -23.24
C SER A 127 -1.69 3.60 -22.32
N LEU A 128 -2.12 3.92 -21.10
CA LEU A 128 -2.74 2.94 -20.18
C LEU A 128 -4.06 2.39 -20.75
N MET A 129 -4.87 3.24 -21.37
CA MET A 129 -6.11 2.80 -22.00
C MET A 129 -5.89 1.90 -23.22
N GLN A 130 -4.84 2.13 -24.01
CA GLN A 130 -4.46 1.24 -25.11
C GLN A 130 -4.11 -0.15 -24.58
N ILE A 131 -3.34 -0.24 -23.49
CA ILE A 131 -2.99 -1.49 -22.81
C ILE A 131 -4.25 -2.22 -22.30
N LYS A 132 -5.19 -1.48 -21.69
CA LYS A 132 -6.47 -2.03 -21.21
C LYS A 132 -7.32 -2.55 -22.38
N ARG A 133 -7.45 -1.77 -23.46
CA ARG A 133 -8.17 -2.20 -24.68
C ARG A 133 -7.56 -3.45 -25.33
N ALA A 134 -6.24 -3.66 -25.19
CA ALA A 134 -5.56 -4.87 -25.65
C ALA A 134 -5.84 -6.10 -24.77
N GLY A 135 -6.61 -5.97 -23.68
CA GLY A 135 -7.02 -7.08 -22.81
C GLY A 135 -5.93 -7.55 -21.83
N LYS A 136 -4.79 -6.85 -21.75
CA LYS A 136 -3.67 -7.23 -20.86
C LYS A 136 -3.82 -6.75 -19.43
N VAL A 137 -4.78 -5.83 -19.20
CA VAL A 137 -5.07 -5.20 -17.90
C VAL A 137 -6.58 -5.09 -17.75
N ARG A 138 -7.12 -5.51 -16.60
CA ARG A 138 -8.56 -5.40 -16.31
C ARG A 138 -8.94 -4.04 -15.72
N ALA A 139 -8.12 -3.50 -14.82
CA ALA A 139 -8.34 -2.21 -14.17
C ALA A 139 -7.07 -1.35 -14.19
N ILE A 140 -7.26 -0.02 -14.21
CA ILE A 140 -6.20 0.98 -14.12
C ILE A 140 -6.28 1.67 -12.77
N GLY A 141 -5.12 1.88 -12.15
CA GLY A 141 -4.97 2.64 -10.92
C GLY A 141 -3.74 3.54 -10.92
N VAL A 142 -3.62 4.28 -9.85
CA VAL A 142 -2.47 5.12 -9.56
C VAL A 142 -1.99 4.88 -8.13
N CYS A 143 -0.73 5.22 -7.83
CA CYS A 143 -0.20 5.21 -6.48
C CYS A 143 0.36 6.59 -6.14
N ASN A 144 0.13 7.02 -4.90
CA ASN A 144 0.71 8.24 -4.37
C ASN A 144 0.30 9.52 -5.14
N PHE A 145 -0.86 9.51 -5.82
CA PHE A 145 -1.39 10.70 -6.44
C PHE A 145 -2.04 11.60 -5.39
N GLY A 146 -1.54 12.84 -5.28
CA GLY A 146 -2.14 13.90 -4.49
C GLY A 146 -3.36 14.50 -5.17
N VAL A 147 -3.96 15.53 -4.57
CA VAL A 147 -5.16 16.17 -5.11
C VAL A 147 -4.96 16.70 -6.53
N LYS A 148 -3.85 17.37 -6.78
CA LYS A 148 -3.53 17.96 -8.09
C LYS A 148 -3.43 16.87 -9.17
N GLN A 149 -2.53 15.91 -8.98
CA GLN A 149 -2.29 14.86 -9.97
C GLN A 149 -3.53 13.99 -10.22
N LEU A 150 -4.28 13.68 -9.16
CA LEU A 150 -5.50 12.90 -9.29
C LEU A 150 -6.57 13.68 -10.05
N SER A 151 -6.74 14.98 -9.78
CA SER A 151 -7.68 15.84 -10.50
C SER A 151 -7.31 16.00 -11.97
N GLU A 152 -6.03 16.22 -12.27
CA GLU A 152 -5.52 16.27 -13.66
C GLU A 152 -5.78 14.95 -14.39
N GLY A 153 -5.52 13.81 -13.74
CA GLY A 153 -5.79 12.50 -14.31
C GLY A 153 -7.28 12.27 -14.58
N LEU A 154 -8.17 12.69 -13.68
CA LEU A 154 -9.62 12.53 -13.82
C LEU A 154 -10.24 13.40 -14.92
N VAL A 155 -9.65 14.56 -15.24
CA VAL A 155 -10.08 15.37 -16.37
C VAL A 155 -9.83 14.65 -17.70
N VAL A 156 -8.75 13.88 -17.76
CA VAL A 156 -8.35 13.15 -18.98
C VAL A 156 -9.02 11.78 -19.07
N ASN A 157 -9.19 11.12 -17.92
CA ASN A 157 -9.66 9.72 -17.89
C ASN A 157 -10.47 9.42 -16.61
N ASP A 158 -11.74 9.12 -16.77
CA ASP A 158 -12.67 8.73 -15.70
C ASP A 158 -12.54 7.25 -15.27
N GLN A 159 -11.61 6.49 -15.86
CA GLN A 159 -11.42 5.07 -15.59
C GLN A 159 -10.31 4.76 -14.58
N ILE A 160 -9.87 5.75 -13.82
CA ILE A 160 -9.00 5.53 -12.65
C ILE A 160 -9.86 4.90 -11.56
N GLU A 161 -9.62 3.64 -11.22
CA GLU A 161 -10.44 2.90 -10.26
C GLU A 161 -9.85 2.86 -8.86
N ILE A 162 -8.52 3.04 -8.75
CA ILE A 162 -7.76 2.91 -7.50
C ILE A 162 -6.75 4.05 -7.35
N ASN A 163 -6.58 4.55 -6.13
CA ASN A 163 -5.39 5.26 -5.68
C ASN A 163 -4.77 4.52 -4.51
N GLN A 164 -3.56 3.96 -4.69
CA GLN A 164 -2.84 3.25 -3.64
C GLN A 164 -2.02 4.25 -2.81
N LEU A 165 -2.30 4.34 -1.50
CA LEU A 165 -1.82 5.42 -0.63
C LEU A 165 -1.27 4.88 0.69
N CYS A 166 -0.25 5.56 1.25
CA CYS A 166 0.20 5.31 2.61
C CYS A 166 -0.89 5.71 3.62
N TYR A 167 -1.37 4.74 4.39
CA TYR A 167 -2.40 5.02 5.38
C TYR A 167 -2.31 4.07 6.58
N ASN A 168 -2.15 4.64 7.77
CA ASN A 168 -2.08 3.95 9.05
C ASN A 168 -2.31 4.94 10.19
N LEU A 169 -2.33 4.47 11.43
CA LEU A 169 -2.56 5.31 12.64
C LEU A 169 -1.62 6.53 12.77
N LEU A 170 -0.42 6.47 12.21
CA LEU A 170 0.57 7.56 12.27
C LEU A 170 0.61 8.38 10.97
N SER A 171 0.11 7.84 9.84
CA SER A 171 0.15 8.44 8.51
C SER A 171 -1.26 8.69 8.02
N ARG A 172 -1.88 9.80 8.43
CA ARG A 172 -3.30 10.12 8.22
C ARG A 172 -3.53 11.32 7.28
N ALA A 173 -2.50 11.82 6.59
CA ALA A 173 -2.59 13.01 5.72
C ALA A 173 -3.70 12.91 4.66
N ILE A 174 -3.92 11.72 4.10
CA ILE A 174 -4.91 11.49 3.04
C ILE A 174 -6.35 11.81 3.46
N GLU A 175 -6.65 11.78 4.76
CA GLU A 175 -7.99 12.07 5.28
C GLU A 175 -8.43 13.50 5.02
N LEU A 176 -7.47 14.44 4.91
CA LEU A 176 -7.76 15.86 4.83
C LEU A 176 -8.33 16.24 3.45
N GLU A 177 -7.76 15.73 2.36
CA GLU A 177 -8.10 16.16 1.00
C GLU A 177 -8.24 15.01 0.00
N ILE A 178 -7.30 14.05 -0.01
CA ILE A 178 -7.24 13.00 -1.05
C ILE A 178 -8.37 11.99 -0.88
N MET A 179 -8.65 11.54 0.35
CA MET A 179 -9.71 10.56 0.64
C MET A 179 -11.11 11.11 0.30
N PRO A 180 -11.47 12.36 0.64
CA PRO A 180 -12.70 13.00 0.16
C PRO A 180 -12.81 13.02 -1.37
N LEU A 181 -11.73 13.39 -2.07
CA LEU A 181 -11.69 13.42 -3.54
C LEU A 181 -11.89 12.01 -4.14
N CYS A 182 -11.21 11.00 -3.60
CA CYS A 182 -11.38 9.61 -4.01
C CYS A 182 -12.83 9.15 -3.82
N LYS A 183 -13.43 9.45 -2.65
CA LYS A 183 -14.84 9.11 -2.35
C LYS A 183 -15.83 9.78 -3.32
N GLN A 184 -15.62 11.06 -3.61
CA GLN A 184 -16.46 11.83 -4.54
C GLN A 184 -16.47 11.21 -5.95
N ASN A 185 -15.29 10.69 -6.39
CA ASN A 185 -15.11 10.12 -7.72
C ASN A 185 -15.23 8.58 -7.75
N LYS A 186 -15.65 7.94 -6.67
CA LYS A 186 -15.82 6.48 -6.54
C LYS A 186 -14.52 5.71 -6.78
N ILE A 187 -13.37 6.31 -6.46
CA ILE A 187 -12.05 5.70 -6.53
C ILE A 187 -11.79 4.95 -5.24
N GLY A 188 -11.46 3.67 -5.33
CA GLY A 188 -11.07 2.85 -4.19
C GLY A 188 -9.68 3.22 -3.66
N ILE A 189 -9.46 3.06 -2.37
CA ILE A 189 -8.14 3.25 -1.76
C ILE A 189 -7.55 1.90 -1.38
N LEU A 190 -6.35 1.59 -1.92
CA LEU A 190 -5.51 0.52 -1.39
C LEU A 190 -4.55 1.13 -0.36
N ALA A 191 -4.71 0.76 0.90
CA ALA A 191 -3.90 1.31 1.98
C ALA A 191 -2.62 0.49 2.17
N TYR A 192 -1.46 1.06 1.84
CA TYR A 192 -0.17 0.39 2.08
C TYR A 192 0.50 0.85 3.38
N MET A 193 1.43 0.05 3.90
CA MET A 193 2.15 0.24 5.16
C MET A 193 1.24 0.39 6.40
N PRO A 194 0.23 -0.46 6.61
CA PRO A 194 -0.65 -0.35 7.78
C PRO A 194 0.11 -0.48 9.10
N LEU A 195 1.28 -1.14 9.10
CA LEU A 195 2.16 -1.30 10.26
C LEU A 195 3.39 -0.38 10.24
N LEU A 196 3.47 0.56 9.29
CA LEU A 196 4.62 1.48 9.11
C LEU A 196 5.96 0.74 9.27
N GLN A 197 6.14 -0.33 8.51
CA GLN A 197 7.34 -1.19 8.50
C GLN A 197 7.75 -1.75 9.88
N GLY A 198 6.76 -2.10 10.69
CA GLY A 198 6.96 -2.73 11.99
C GLY A 198 6.91 -1.78 13.18
N ILE A 199 6.84 -0.46 12.98
CA ILE A 199 6.68 0.52 14.06
C ILE A 199 5.34 0.28 14.79
N LEU A 200 4.25 0.13 14.05
CA LEU A 200 2.93 -0.21 14.58
C LEU A 200 2.72 -1.72 14.86
N ALA A 201 3.78 -2.51 14.78
CA ALA A 201 3.82 -3.87 15.31
C ALA A 201 4.55 -3.95 16.67
N ASP A 202 4.81 -2.79 17.29
CA ASP A 202 5.47 -2.65 18.60
C ASP A 202 6.85 -3.30 18.70
N ARG A 203 7.59 -3.33 17.57
CA ARG A 203 8.92 -3.97 17.49
C ARG A 203 10.02 -3.16 18.17
N PHE A 204 9.79 -1.86 18.41
CA PHE A 204 10.80 -0.93 18.93
C PHE A 204 10.34 -0.33 20.25
N GLN A 205 11.23 -0.31 21.25
CA GLN A 205 10.91 0.24 22.58
C GLN A 205 11.27 1.71 22.71
N ARG A 206 12.17 2.21 21.87
CA ARG A 206 12.59 3.62 21.83
C ARG A 206 12.74 4.05 20.36
N VAL A 207 12.61 5.34 20.13
CA VAL A 207 12.73 5.91 18.77
C VAL A 207 14.14 5.71 18.18
N GLU A 208 15.17 5.63 19.04
CA GLU A 208 16.56 5.38 18.65
C GLU A 208 16.80 3.95 18.16
N ASP A 209 15.98 2.99 18.59
CA ASP A 209 16.10 1.59 18.20
C ASP A 209 15.59 1.32 16.76
N ILE A 210 14.92 2.33 16.16
CA ILE A 210 14.37 2.21 14.80
C ILE A 210 15.50 2.33 13.77
N PRO A 211 15.75 1.28 12.95
CA PRO A 211 16.83 1.28 11.96
C PRO A 211 16.67 2.38 10.90
N PRO A 212 17.78 2.77 10.22
CA PRO A 212 17.76 3.82 9.19
C PRO A 212 16.72 3.60 8.10
N GLN A 213 16.53 2.36 7.63
CA GLN A 213 15.55 2.01 6.60
C GLN A 213 14.11 2.36 7.02
N GLN A 214 13.74 2.12 8.30
CA GLN A 214 12.42 2.42 8.85
C GLN A 214 12.29 3.84 9.43
N SER A 215 13.39 4.59 9.57
CA SER A 215 13.38 5.95 10.13
C SER A 215 13.61 7.05 9.09
N ARG A 216 13.44 6.77 7.80
CA ARG A 216 13.63 7.71 6.69
C ARG A 216 12.39 8.55 6.32
N PHE A 217 11.25 8.30 6.96
CA PHE A 217 9.99 8.97 6.66
C PHE A 217 9.91 10.36 7.29
N ARG A 218 9.04 11.21 6.76
CA ARG A 218 8.76 12.57 7.25
C ARG A 218 8.34 12.67 8.72
N HIS A 219 7.98 11.56 9.37
CA HIS A 219 7.76 11.49 10.80
C HIS A 219 9.03 11.75 11.60
N PHE A 220 10.18 11.40 11.06
CA PHE A 220 11.48 11.50 11.70
C PHE A 220 12.18 12.82 11.38
N ARG A 221 13.28 13.11 12.08
CA ARG A 221 14.12 14.27 11.80
C ARG A 221 14.87 14.10 10.48
N PRO A 222 15.14 15.20 9.73
CA PRO A 222 15.78 15.11 8.41
C PRO A 222 17.25 14.66 8.45
N ASN A 223 17.88 14.63 9.64
CA ASN A 223 19.25 14.16 9.83
C ASN A 223 19.37 12.65 10.10
N ARG A 224 18.30 11.88 10.01
CA ARG A 224 18.36 10.42 10.02
C ARG A 224 19.11 9.93 8.77
N GLU A 225 19.94 8.90 8.90
CA GLU A 225 20.92 8.45 7.91
C GLU A 225 20.34 8.26 6.48
N MET A 226 19.14 7.73 6.36
CA MET A 226 18.50 7.48 5.05
C MET A 226 17.37 8.47 4.71
N SER A 227 17.26 9.55 5.47
CA SER A 227 16.25 10.58 5.20
C SER A 227 16.56 11.36 3.93
N ILE A 228 15.55 11.55 3.09
CA ILE A 228 15.63 12.32 1.84
C ILE A 228 14.73 13.55 1.85
N HIS A 229 13.82 13.67 2.82
CA HIS A 229 13.03 14.87 3.06
C HIS A 229 13.86 15.91 3.85
N ARG A 230 13.41 17.18 3.80
CA ARG A 230 14.06 18.30 4.51
C ARG A 230 13.18 18.92 5.58
N GLU A 231 12.04 18.30 5.89
CA GLU A 231 11.11 18.79 6.88
C GLU A 231 11.62 18.45 8.30
N SER A 232 11.25 19.26 9.29
CA SER A 232 11.65 19.09 10.69
C SER A 232 11.21 17.74 11.31
N GLY A 233 10.20 17.11 10.69
CA GLY A 233 9.59 15.91 11.23
C GLY A 233 8.68 16.16 12.42
N ALA A 234 8.13 15.07 12.95
CA ALA A 234 7.26 15.07 14.12
C ALA A 234 7.64 13.95 15.12
N GLU A 235 8.94 13.65 15.21
CA GLU A 235 9.48 12.46 15.89
C GLU A 235 9.02 12.34 17.35
N THR A 236 9.09 13.44 18.13
CA THR A 236 8.62 13.46 19.51
C THR A 236 7.11 13.20 19.58
N LYS A 237 6.32 13.90 18.76
CA LYS A 237 4.86 13.75 18.73
C LYS A 237 4.44 12.35 18.27
N MET A 238 5.13 11.79 17.29
CA MET A 238 4.92 10.42 16.83
C MET A 238 5.13 9.43 17.98
N TRP A 239 6.22 9.59 18.73
CA TRP A 239 6.53 8.66 19.84
C TRP A 239 5.52 8.77 20.99
N GLU A 240 5.14 9.98 21.37
CA GLU A 240 4.05 10.21 22.33
C GLU A 240 2.75 9.53 21.89
N THR A 241 2.46 9.61 20.60
CA THR A 241 1.27 8.96 20.00
C THR A 241 1.36 7.44 20.09
N ILE A 242 2.53 6.86 19.81
CA ILE A 242 2.76 5.40 19.95
C ILE A 242 2.53 4.95 21.39
N GLU A 243 3.02 5.72 22.40
CA GLU A 243 2.78 5.38 23.80
C GLU A 243 1.28 5.39 24.16
N GLN A 244 0.52 6.35 23.64
CA GLN A 244 -0.93 6.37 23.82
C GLN A 244 -1.62 5.16 23.15
N ILE A 245 -1.18 4.77 21.97
CA ILE A 245 -1.68 3.57 21.29
C ILE A 245 -1.34 2.31 22.12
N ARG A 246 -0.12 2.21 22.69
CA ARG A 246 0.28 1.12 23.59
C ARG A 246 -0.64 0.99 24.81
N HIS A 247 -1.04 2.13 25.41
CA HIS A 247 -2.01 2.11 26.50
C HIS A 247 -3.34 1.51 26.07
N ILE A 248 -3.89 1.96 24.95
CA ILE A 248 -5.13 1.41 24.41
C ILE A 248 -5.00 -0.09 24.13
N CYS A 249 -3.87 -0.52 23.55
CA CYS A 249 -3.63 -1.94 23.28
C CYS A 249 -3.63 -2.81 24.54
N ARG A 250 -3.03 -2.29 25.64
CA ARG A 250 -3.05 -2.97 26.94
C ARG A 250 -4.46 -3.06 27.52
N ASP A 251 -5.21 -1.95 27.50
CA ASP A 251 -6.58 -1.90 28.03
C ASP A 251 -7.51 -2.86 27.26
N GLU A 252 -7.33 -2.96 25.96
CA GLU A 252 -8.12 -3.86 25.09
C GLU A 252 -7.57 -5.30 25.04
N ASN A 253 -6.43 -5.58 25.70
CA ASN A 253 -5.71 -6.85 25.65
C ASN A 253 -5.51 -7.35 24.20
N GLN A 254 -5.10 -6.45 23.30
CA GLN A 254 -4.87 -6.74 21.89
C GLN A 254 -3.48 -6.26 21.44
N PRO A 255 -2.80 -7.02 20.57
CA PRO A 255 -1.54 -6.56 19.98
C PRO A 255 -1.75 -5.30 19.14
N MET A 256 -0.77 -4.40 19.14
CA MET A 256 -0.81 -3.15 18.36
C MET A 256 -0.95 -3.42 16.87
N SER A 257 -0.29 -4.45 16.35
CA SER A 257 -0.40 -4.86 14.94
C SER A 257 -1.85 -5.16 14.54
N ARG A 258 -2.57 -5.92 15.37
CA ARG A 258 -3.98 -6.28 15.12
C ARG A 258 -4.88 -5.06 15.11
N LEU A 259 -4.78 -4.19 16.12
CA LEU A 259 -5.58 -2.98 16.21
C LEU A 259 -5.26 -2.02 15.06
N SER A 260 -3.99 -1.89 14.66
CA SER A 260 -3.57 -1.03 13.56
C SER A 260 -4.14 -1.48 12.22
N ILE A 261 -4.09 -2.77 11.90
CA ILE A 261 -4.67 -3.32 10.67
C ILE A 261 -6.21 -3.18 10.69
N ALA A 262 -6.85 -3.60 11.80
CA ALA A 262 -8.31 -3.53 11.94
C ALA A 262 -8.84 -2.10 11.84
N TRP A 263 -8.11 -1.12 12.41
CA TRP A 263 -8.45 0.29 12.30
C TRP A 263 -8.45 0.79 10.85
N VAL A 264 -7.45 0.42 10.04
CA VAL A 264 -7.42 0.79 8.61
C VAL A 264 -8.56 0.10 7.85
N MET A 265 -8.84 -1.18 8.14
CA MET A 265 -9.91 -1.95 7.52
C MET A 265 -11.31 -1.37 7.82
N ALA A 266 -11.50 -0.78 9.00
CA ALA A 266 -12.77 -0.18 9.40
C ALA A 266 -13.12 1.09 8.59
N LYS A 267 -12.13 1.76 7.97
CA LYS A 267 -12.37 2.98 7.21
C LYS A 267 -13.12 2.70 5.90
N SER A 268 -14.32 3.25 5.77
CA SER A 268 -15.24 2.97 4.66
C SER A 268 -14.67 3.29 3.26
N ALA A 269 -13.74 4.26 3.18
CA ALA A 269 -13.07 4.65 1.93
C ALA A 269 -11.96 3.68 1.51
N VAL A 270 -11.44 2.85 2.43
CA VAL A 270 -10.40 1.87 2.14
C VAL A 270 -11.02 0.64 1.51
N SER A 271 -10.59 0.28 0.30
CA SER A 271 -11.06 -0.90 -0.42
C SER A 271 -10.32 -2.16 0.02
N CYS A 272 -9.01 -2.06 0.26
CA CYS A 272 -8.18 -3.16 0.72
C CYS A 272 -6.97 -2.63 1.49
N VAL A 273 -6.55 -3.36 2.51
CA VAL A 273 -5.34 -3.08 3.29
C VAL A 273 -4.22 -4.02 2.83
N LEU A 274 -3.08 -3.46 2.41
CA LEU A 274 -1.94 -4.23 1.93
C LEU A 274 -0.97 -4.50 3.08
N VAL A 275 -0.90 -5.75 3.51
CA VAL A 275 -0.04 -6.17 4.60
C VAL A 275 1.15 -6.96 4.07
N GLY A 276 2.37 -6.48 4.33
CA GLY A 276 3.60 -7.23 4.03
C GLY A 276 3.66 -8.50 4.89
N THR A 277 3.93 -9.64 4.26
CA THR A 277 3.91 -10.95 4.92
C THR A 277 5.04 -11.79 4.34
N ARG A 278 5.95 -12.26 5.18
CA ARG A 278 7.17 -12.97 4.76
C ARG A 278 7.14 -14.48 5.03
N ASN A 279 6.31 -14.90 5.96
CA ASN A 279 6.14 -16.30 6.36
C ASN A 279 4.71 -16.55 6.85
N VAL A 280 4.35 -17.81 7.03
CA VAL A 280 3.00 -18.22 7.43
C VAL A 280 2.65 -17.80 8.86
N ASP A 281 3.62 -17.66 9.74
CA ASP A 281 3.36 -17.19 11.11
C ASP A 281 2.89 -15.72 11.08
N GLU A 282 3.56 -14.86 10.30
CA GLU A 282 3.12 -13.48 10.09
C GLU A 282 1.73 -13.43 9.42
N LEU A 283 1.47 -14.30 8.44
CA LEU A 283 0.16 -14.38 7.79
C LEU A 283 -0.92 -14.77 8.81
N THR A 284 -0.65 -15.77 9.63
CA THR A 284 -1.59 -16.24 10.66
C THR A 284 -1.96 -15.13 11.65
N GLU A 285 -0.98 -14.33 12.09
CA GLU A 285 -1.24 -13.17 12.95
C GLU A 285 -2.04 -12.07 12.21
N ASN A 286 -1.74 -11.82 10.94
CA ASN A 286 -2.47 -10.84 10.13
C ASN A 286 -3.93 -11.27 9.88
N LEU A 287 -4.19 -12.56 9.67
CA LEU A 287 -5.55 -13.11 9.54
C LEU A 287 -6.40 -12.90 10.80
N LYS A 288 -5.80 -12.88 12.00
CA LYS A 288 -6.52 -12.54 13.23
C LYS A 288 -7.04 -11.09 13.23
N ALA A 289 -6.36 -10.18 12.51
CA ALA A 289 -6.86 -8.82 12.34
C ALA A 289 -8.06 -8.75 11.37
N VAL A 290 -8.08 -9.59 10.32
CA VAL A 290 -9.23 -9.69 9.39
C VAL A 290 -10.51 -10.09 10.11
N ASN A 291 -10.38 -10.97 11.09
CA ASN A 291 -11.51 -11.48 11.88
C ASN A 291 -11.84 -10.61 13.11
N TYR A 292 -11.06 -9.55 13.36
CA TYR A 292 -11.28 -8.67 14.50
C TYR A 292 -12.18 -7.49 14.12
N VAL A 293 -13.37 -7.44 14.70
CA VAL A 293 -14.28 -6.31 14.52
C VAL A 293 -13.97 -5.24 15.55
N ILE A 294 -13.39 -4.12 15.10
CA ILE A 294 -13.15 -2.98 15.98
C ILE A 294 -14.45 -2.28 16.34
N SER A 295 -14.67 -1.99 17.63
CA SER A 295 -15.88 -1.28 18.05
C SER A 295 -15.79 0.20 17.67
N PRO A 296 -16.93 0.90 17.46
CA PRO A 296 -16.93 2.34 17.19
C PRO A 296 -16.23 3.16 18.29
N GLU A 297 -16.36 2.73 19.55
CA GLU A 297 -15.74 3.40 20.71
C GLU A 297 -14.21 3.25 20.67
N LEU A 298 -13.71 2.07 20.31
CA LEU A 298 -12.29 1.81 20.18
C LEU A 298 -11.70 2.54 18.96
N GLU A 299 -12.42 2.54 17.83
CA GLU A 299 -12.03 3.31 16.65
C GLU A 299 -11.89 4.79 17.00
N GLN A 300 -12.88 5.39 17.70
CA GLN A 300 -12.84 6.78 18.15
C GLN A 300 -11.70 7.07 19.13
N LYS A 301 -11.38 6.14 20.06
CA LYS A 301 -10.21 6.28 20.95
C LYS A 301 -8.91 6.39 20.14
N LEU A 302 -8.70 5.48 19.19
CA LEU A 302 -7.54 5.48 18.32
C LEU A 302 -7.48 6.73 17.42
N ASP A 303 -8.62 7.14 16.86
CA ASP A 303 -8.72 8.39 16.10
C ASP A 303 -8.30 9.60 16.93
N LYS A 304 -8.78 9.71 18.16
CA LYS A 304 -8.53 10.83 19.07
C LYS A 304 -7.04 10.97 19.42
N VAL A 305 -6.38 9.89 19.79
CA VAL A 305 -4.97 9.95 20.22
C VAL A 305 -4.01 10.22 19.07
N THR A 306 -4.42 9.98 17.83
CA THR A 306 -3.59 10.19 16.64
C THR A 306 -3.86 11.53 15.93
N LEU A 307 -4.92 12.29 16.30
CA LEU A 307 -5.29 13.55 15.66
C LEU A 307 -4.16 14.60 15.74
N GLY A 308 -3.55 14.76 16.91
CA GLY A 308 -2.50 15.79 17.09
C GLY A 308 -1.28 15.54 16.19
N LEU A 309 -0.93 14.27 15.94
CA LEU A 309 0.13 13.93 14.97
C LEU A 309 -0.33 14.19 13.53
N ARG A 310 -1.56 13.80 13.15
CA ARG A 310 -2.12 14.08 11.83
C ARG A 310 -2.07 15.57 11.52
N ASP A 311 -2.54 16.41 12.45
CA ASP A 311 -2.62 17.85 12.26
C ASP A 311 -1.22 18.50 12.15
N GLN A 312 -0.25 18.01 12.92
CA GLN A 312 1.14 18.43 12.79
C GLN A 312 1.78 18.01 11.45
N MET A 313 1.47 16.82 10.94
CA MET A 313 2.00 16.32 9.66
C MET A 313 1.34 16.99 8.46
N GLY A 314 0.13 17.52 8.59
CA GLY A 314 -0.62 18.21 7.54
C GLY A 314 -1.11 17.30 6.41
N SER A 315 -1.53 17.92 5.29
CA SER A 315 -2.17 17.21 4.16
C SER A 315 -1.20 16.55 3.18
N ASN A 316 0.11 16.80 3.30
CA ASN A 316 1.09 16.21 2.41
C ASN A 316 1.21 14.69 2.62
N ALA A 317 0.75 13.89 1.67
CA ALA A 317 0.74 12.44 1.72
C ALA A 317 2.04 11.77 1.22
N ASP A 318 3.01 12.56 0.70
CA ASP A 318 4.34 12.02 0.37
C ASP A 318 5.21 11.91 1.63
N TYR A 319 5.15 10.78 2.27
CA TYR A 319 5.91 10.52 3.50
C TYR A 319 7.42 10.27 3.26
N PHE A 320 7.87 10.22 2.00
CA PHE A 320 9.27 9.93 1.67
C PHE A 320 10.04 11.19 1.26
N TRP A 321 9.59 11.88 0.21
CA TRP A 321 10.28 13.00 -0.44
C TRP A 321 9.71 14.35 -0.05
N ALA A 322 8.47 14.39 0.41
CA ALA A 322 7.68 15.60 0.67
C ALA A 322 7.34 16.46 -0.56
N THR A 323 7.67 16.03 -1.78
CA THR A 323 7.59 16.88 -2.98
C THR A 323 6.84 16.25 -4.15
N ARG A 324 6.54 14.95 -4.13
CA ARG A 324 5.98 14.24 -5.29
C ARG A 324 4.46 14.31 -5.42
N THR A 325 3.75 14.60 -4.35
CA THR A 325 2.27 14.56 -4.28
C THR A 325 1.61 15.93 -4.19
N HIS A 326 2.37 17.00 -4.44
CA HIS A 326 1.87 18.38 -4.43
C HIS A 326 1.77 18.96 -5.83
#